data_867ff0a9965602dfd97c68217829b914
#
_entry.id   867ff0a9965602dfd97c68217829b914
#
_cell.length_a   1.000
_cell.length_b   1.000
_cell.length_c   1.000
_cell.angle_alpha   90.00
_cell.angle_beta   90.00
_cell.angle_gamma   90.00
#
_symmetry.space_group_name_H-M   'P 1'
#
loop_
_entity.id
_entity.type
_entity.pdbx_description
1 polymer ?
#
loop_
_entity_poly.entity_id
_entity_poly.type
_entity_poly.pdbx_seq_one_letter_code
_entity_poly.pdbx_strand_id
1 'polypeptide(L)'
;MYKRQGEGLGIHAAVEWLGTQNWSNGNVGLYGKSYEGATQWEAAAMGSEYLKTIVPMSGTTALHPLLYKNGSAEARSQIMHMNYFSSTVDYNEDDLDNICPDIVEGIFAGPVTYVGGEMDPYMQNYYDERSHIDKAFNNWNGSIYWVQGMQDWNVDPHQVFGGPPGTNWYQTYVDAGFEVRGILGQWGHHYPDQVNSHEGVDSGYGFEALENMTRWDWGQDLFEWFEYYLQERGPKPSLDAQIQRNDGQWRIEESWPPTDGVPFTLDLGECGNDGAFVGGGPSVVGGGQTVTVECRDINEDMDIHISGLPTLHLSAVPTFDGGQVFIEMQDAETGLRLGHATMDVRYHEGGYEPQTVVPGQQITMMMEFQGIDALLPAGHGLRFIFSDQGEDYLAPACGSTCTVHILPSLSIFEAPVVERPPEATLTVPQPQ
;
A
#
# COMPACT_ATOMS: atom_id res chain seq x y z
N MET A 1 -22.09 -20.57 3.45
CA MET A 1 -20.77 -20.95 4.02
C MET A 1 -19.82 -21.57 2.99
N TYR A 2 -20.25 -22.41 2.08
CA TYR A 2 -19.37 -23.15 1.15
C TYR A 2 -18.80 -22.37 -0.04
N LYS A 3 -19.32 -21.20 -0.39
CA LYS A 3 -18.94 -20.49 -1.61
C LYS A 3 -17.82 -19.44 -1.45
N ARG A 4 -17.41 -19.14 -0.23
CA ARG A 4 -16.40 -18.11 0.08
C ARG A 4 -14.97 -18.64 0.16
N GLN A 5 -14.81 -19.95 0.31
CA GLN A 5 -13.50 -20.62 0.27
C GLN A 5 -13.21 -21.21 -1.13
N GLY A 6 -14.10 -21.02 -2.10
CA GLY A 6 -14.02 -21.68 -3.40
C GLY A 6 -12.78 -21.32 -4.21
N GLU A 7 -12.34 -20.09 -4.10
CA GLU A 7 -11.20 -19.59 -4.85
C GLU A 7 -9.88 -20.13 -4.29
N GLY A 8 -9.59 -19.91 -3.02
CA GLY A 8 -8.40 -20.46 -2.38
C GLY A 8 -8.34 -21.98 -2.48
N LEU A 9 -9.48 -22.68 -2.31
CA LEU A 9 -9.58 -24.13 -2.51
C LEU A 9 -9.34 -24.52 -3.97
N GLY A 10 -9.82 -23.73 -4.94
CA GLY A 10 -9.63 -23.98 -6.36
C GLY A 10 -8.16 -23.87 -6.76
N ILE A 11 -7.48 -22.84 -6.31
CA ILE A 11 -6.04 -22.62 -6.58
C ILE A 11 -5.21 -23.70 -5.87
N HIS A 12 -5.51 -23.99 -4.61
CA HIS A 12 -4.85 -25.07 -3.89
C HIS A 12 -5.01 -26.41 -4.62
N ALA A 13 -6.23 -26.76 -5.05
CA ALA A 13 -6.49 -27.98 -5.80
C ALA A 13 -5.72 -28.01 -7.13
N ALA A 14 -5.57 -26.86 -7.80
CA ALA A 14 -4.75 -26.77 -9.02
C ALA A 14 -3.26 -27.01 -8.73
N VAL A 15 -2.72 -26.45 -7.65
CA VAL A 15 -1.34 -26.68 -7.20
C VAL A 15 -1.11 -28.17 -6.88
N GLU A 16 -2.01 -28.78 -6.11
CA GLU A 16 -1.95 -30.22 -5.79
C GLU A 16 -2.04 -31.08 -7.05
N TRP A 17 -2.95 -30.74 -7.95
CA TRP A 17 -3.08 -31.47 -9.21
C TRP A 17 -1.81 -31.37 -10.06
N LEU A 18 -1.26 -30.16 -10.24
CA LEU A 18 -0.03 -29.93 -10.97
C LEU A 18 1.16 -30.68 -10.34
N GLY A 19 1.30 -30.59 -9.02
CA GLY A 19 2.40 -31.23 -8.29
C GLY A 19 2.40 -32.75 -8.38
N THR A 20 1.20 -33.37 -8.51
CA THR A 20 1.04 -34.85 -8.55
C THR A 20 1.08 -35.44 -9.95
N GLN A 21 1.18 -34.65 -11.02
CA GLN A 21 1.19 -35.19 -12.36
C GLN A 21 2.50 -35.95 -12.66
N ASN A 22 2.43 -37.01 -13.46
CA ASN A 22 3.56 -37.83 -13.82
C ASN A 22 4.62 -37.11 -14.71
N TRP A 23 4.27 -35.97 -15.27
CA TRP A 23 5.17 -35.12 -16.07
C TRP A 23 5.70 -33.94 -15.24
N SER A 24 5.21 -33.75 -14.04
CA SER A 24 5.68 -32.73 -13.10
C SER A 24 6.83 -33.22 -12.25
N ASN A 25 7.73 -32.35 -11.86
CA ASN A 25 8.78 -32.67 -10.89
C ASN A 25 8.31 -32.44 -9.43
N GLY A 26 7.06 -32.07 -9.23
CA GLY A 26 6.48 -31.79 -7.92
C GLY A 26 6.71 -30.36 -7.41
N ASN A 27 7.31 -29.48 -8.19
CA ASN A 27 7.54 -28.10 -7.81
C ASN A 27 6.63 -27.17 -8.61
N VAL A 28 5.80 -26.41 -7.93
CA VAL A 28 4.86 -25.45 -8.52
C VAL A 28 5.22 -24.05 -8.05
N GLY A 29 5.20 -23.09 -8.98
CA GLY A 29 5.37 -21.68 -8.71
C GLY A 29 4.16 -20.91 -9.23
N LEU A 30 3.82 -19.81 -8.58
CA LEU A 30 2.77 -18.89 -9.00
C LEU A 30 3.34 -17.51 -9.29
N TYR A 31 2.82 -16.83 -10.29
CA TYR A 31 3.11 -15.42 -10.54
C TYR A 31 1.90 -14.72 -11.12
N GLY A 32 1.81 -13.44 -10.96
CA GLY A 32 0.76 -12.61 -11.52
C GLY A 32 0.61 -11.29 -10.79
N LYS A 33 -0.12 -10.38 -11.41
CA LYS A 33 -0.31 -9.01 -10.93
C LYS A 33 -1.74 -8.82 -10.41
N SER A 34 -1.90 -7.89 -9.45
CA SER A 34 -3.21 -7.47 -8.97
C SER A 34 -3.98 -8.63 -8.33
N TYR A 35 -5.12 -8.97 -8.83
CA TYR A 35 -5.92 -10.09 -8.35
C TYR A 35 -5.18 -11.43 -8.43
N GLU A 36 -4.44 -11.69 -9.53
CA GLU A 36 -3.59 -12.88 -9.63
C GLU A 36 -2.39 -12.84 -8.65
N GLY A 37 -1.99 -11.65 -8.19
CA GLY A 37 -1.04 -11.50 -7.09
C GLY A 37 -1.68 -11.85 -5.74
N ALA A 38 -2.91 -11.43 -5.51
CA ALA A 38 -3.66 -11.74 -4.30
C ALA A 38 -3.93 -13.24 -4.14
N THR A 39 -4.34 -13.92 -5.22
CA THR A 39 -4.66 -15.35 -5.19
C THR A 39 -3.47 -16.25 -4.85
N GLN A 40 -2.24 -15.76 -5.02
CA GLN A 40 -1.02 -16.48 -4.60
C GLN A 40 -0.92 -16.53 -3.06
N TRP A 41 -1.30 -15.45 -2.38
CA TRP A 41 -1.36 -15.44 -0.92
C TRP A 41 -2.44 -16.39 -0.39
N GLU A 42 -3.57 -16.52 -1.10
CA GLU A 42 -4.60 -17.50 -0.78
C GLU A 42 -4.06 -18.94 -0.90
N ALA A 43 -3.35 -19.24 -2.00
CA ALA A 43 -2.72 -20.54 -2.20
C ALA A 43 -1.69 -20.86 -1.10
N ALA A 44 -0.84 -19.90 -0.75
CA ALA A 44 0.13 -20.02 0.33
C ALA A 44 -0.55 -20.21 1.68
N ALA A 45 -1.63 -19.48 1.96
CA ALA A 45 -2.42 -19.61 3.20
C ALA A 45 -3.05 -21.00 3.37
N MET A 46 -3.37 -21.68 2.28
CA MET A 46 -3.88 -23.07 2.31
C MET A 46 -2.79 -24.10 2.63
N GLY A 47 -1.54 -23.75 2.35
CA GLY A 47 -0.39 -24.62 2.54
C GLY A 47 -0.36 -25.82 1.57
N SER A 48 0.70 -25.96 0.82
CA SER A 48 0.94 -27.11 -0.07
C SER A 48 2.41 -27.45 -0.10
N GLU A 49 2.74 -28.73 -0.05
CA GLU A 49 4.12 -29.18 -0.20
C GLU A 49 4.66 -28.98 -1.63
N TYR A 50 3.77 -28.83 -2.62
CA TYR A 50 4.13 -28.60 -4.02
C TYR A 50 4.36 -27.12 -4.34
N LEU A 51 3.78 -26.19 -3.59
CA LEU A 51 3.98 -24.75 -3.80
C LEU A 51 5.33 -24.31 -3.25
N LYS A 52 6.29 -24.09 -4.13
CA LYS A 52 7.68 -23.74 -3.77
C LYS A 52 7.95 -22.26 -3.75
N THR A 53 7.26 -21.50 -4.59
CA THR A 53 7.50 -20.05 -4.72
C THR A 53 6.27 -19.32 -5.19
N ILE A 54 6.14 -18.09 -4.75
CA ILE A 54 5.16 -17.12 -5.25
C ILE A 54 5.86 -15.85 -5.70
N VAL A 55 5.31 -15.22 -6.75
CA VAL A 55 5.77 -13.93 -7.28
C VAL A 55 4.58 -12.97 -7.33
N PRO A 56 4.11 -12.48 -6.17
CA PRO A 56 2.99 -11.53 -6.11
C PRO A 56 3.46 -10.14 -6.56
N MET A 57 2.83 -9.62 -7.61
CA MET A 57 3.04 -8.26 -8.10
C MET A 57 1.82 -7.42 -7.79
N SER A 58 1.99 -6.34 -7.04
CA SER A 58 0.87 -5.46 -6.69
C SER A 58 -0.37 -6.25 -6.27
N GLY A 59 -0.15 -7.28 -5.44
CA GLY A 59 -1.19 -8.21 -4.99
C GLY A 59 -1.56 -7.94 -3.55
N THR A 60 -2.86 -7.72 -3.27
CA THR A 60 -3.29 -7.51 -1.89
C THR A 60 -3.08 -8.75 -1.03
N THR A 61 -2.58 -8.53 0.16
CA THR A 61 -2.38 -9.56 1.20
C THR A 61 -3.60 -9.74 2.08
N ALA A 62 -4.45 -8.71 2.13
CA ALA A 62 -5.71 -8.69 2.86
C ALA A 62 -6.68 -7.70 2.22
N LEU A 63 -7.94 -8.06 2.11
CA LEU A 63 -8.91 -7.24 1.41
C LEU A 63 -9.35 -6.01 2.22
N HIS A 64 -9.44 -6.13 3.55
CA HIS A 64 -9.89 -5.03 4.39
C HIS A 64 -8.99 -3.78 4.31
N PRO A 65 -7.66 -3.86 4.56
CA PRO A 65 -6.80 -2.69 4.50
C PRO A 65 -6.60 -2.16 3.07
N LEU A 66 -6.94 -2.93 2.04
CA LEU A 66 -6.99 -2.44 0.67
C LEU A 66 -8.17 -1.49 0.47
N LEU A 67 -9.35 -1.85 0.98
CA LEU A 67 -10.59 -1.12 0.72
C LEU A 67 -10.92 -0.08 1.79
N TYR A 68 -10.35 -0.20 2.98
CA TYR A 68 -10.64 0.64 4.15
C TYR A 68 -9.37 0.92 4.96
N LYS A 69 -8.48 1.72 4.40
CA LYS A 69 -7.25 2.11 5.07
C LYS A 69 -7.54 3.05 6.24
N ASN A 70 -7.21 2.62 7.46
CA ASN A 70 -7.48 3.39 8.69
C ASN A 70 -8.92 3.90 8.76
N GLY A 71 -9.90 3.07 8.36
CA GLY A 71 -11.32 3.43 8.32
C GLY A 71 -11.75 4.31 7.14
N SER A 72 -10.82 4.82 6.34
CA SER A 72 -11.12 5.60 5.14
C SER A 72 -11.52 4.68 4.00
N ALA A 73 -12.72 4.86 3.46
CA ALA A 73 -13.23 4.04 2.36
C ALA A 73 -12.60 4.45 1.04
N GLU A 74 -12.06 3.51 0.34
CA GLU A 74 -11.55 3.70 -1.01
C GLU A 74 -12.69 3.59 -2.05
N ALA A 75 -12.56 4.31 -3.17
CA ALA A 75 -13.57 4.32 -4.22
C ALA A 75 -13.88 2.91 -4.76
N ARG A 76 -12.89 2.04 -4.82
CA ARG A 76 -13.05 0.65 -5.24
C ARG A 76 -13.88 -0.20 -4.29
N SER A 77 -13.98 0.17 -3.01
CA SER A 77 -14.87 -0.51 -2.07
C SER A 77 -16.32 -0.55 -2.57
N GLN A 78 -16.71 0.45 -3.37
CA GLN A 78 -18.04 0.54 -3.98
C GLN A 78 -18.05 0.11 -5.45
N ILE A 79 -17.09 0.61 -6.25
CA ILE A 79 -17.08 0.42 -7.71
C ILE A 79 -16.71 -1.01 -8.09
N MET A 80 -15.75 -1.62 -7.41
CA MET A 80 -15.36 -3.01 -7.70
C MET A 80 -16.51 -3.98 -7.46
N HIS A 81 -17.21 -3.87 -6.34
CA HIS A 81 -18.35 -4.73 -6.07
C HIS A 81 -19.42 -4.61 -7.16
N MET A 82 -19.72 -3.39 -7.61
CA MET A 82 -20.66 -3.16 -8.68
C MET A 82 -20.18 -3.68 -10.05
N ASN A 83 -18.90 -3.51 -10.37
CA ASN A 83 -18.33 -3.99 -11.63
C ASN A 83 -18.28 -5.52 -11.68
N TYR A 84 -17.86 -6.18 -10.63
CA TYR A 84 -17.87 -7.64 -10.54
C TYR A 84 -19.30 -8.19 -10.59
N PHE A 85 -20.24 -7.53 -9.94
CA PHE A 85 -21.65 -7.91 -10.02
C PHE A 85 -22.19 -7.77 -11.45
N SER A 86 -21.97 -6.62 -12.12
CA SER A 86 -22.45 -6.41 -13.48
C SER A 86 -21.82 -7.37 -14.49
N SER A 87 -20.53 -7.70 -14.33
CA SER A 87 -19.84 -8.66 -15.19
C SER A 87 -20.31 -10.11 -15.00
N THR A 88 -20.78 -10.46 -13.80
CA THR A 88 -21.35 -11.80 -13.51
C THR A 88 -22.78 -11.92 -14.01
N VAL A 89 -23.55 -10.84 -14.01
CA VAL A 89 -24.96 -10.85 -14.46
C VAL A 89 -25.07 -10.97 -15.99
N ASP A 90 -24.09 -10.48 -16.75
CA ASP A 90 -24.10 -10.55 -18.22
C ASP A 90 -23.81 -11.96 -18.78
N TYR A 91 -23.36 -12.92 -17.97
CA TYR A 91 -22.85 -14.19 -18.48
C TYR A 91 -23.88 -15.32 -18.59
N ASN A 92 -24.92 -15.34 -17.77
CA ASN A 92 -25.98 -16.36 -17.92
C ASN A 92 -27.22 -16.04 -17.07
N GLU A 93 -28.35 -15.82 -17.69
CA GLU A 93 -29.63 -15.62 -16.98
C GLU A 93 -30.01 -16.86 -16.11
N ASP A 94 -29.56 -18.06 -16.50
CA ASP A 94 -29.82 -19.31 -15.78
C ASP A 94 -28.94 -19.46 -14.51
N ASP A 95 -27.83 -18.70 -14.37
CA ASP A 95 -26.95 -18.75 -13.20
C ASP A 95 -27.29 -17.71 -12.12
N LEU A 96 -28.19 -16.78 -12.38
CA LEU A 96 -28.63 -15.77 -11.40
C LEU A 96 -29.22 -16.41 -10.13
N ASP A 97 -29.94 -17.53 -10.26
CA ASP A 97 -30.46 -18.28 -9.13
C ASP A 97 -29.36 -19.01 -8.32
N ASN A 98 -28.17 -19.15 -8.91
CA ASN A 98 -26.98 -19.76 -8.31
C ASN A 98 -25.94 -18.74 -7.83
N ILE A 99 -26.07 -17.46 -8.27
CA ILE A 99 -25.26 -16.37 -7.71
C ILE A 99 -25.64 -16.21 -6.25
N CYS A 100 -24.65 -16.33 -5.39
CA CYS A 100 -24.86 -16.26 -3.95
C CYS A 100 -25.68 -15.02 -3.58
N PRO A 101 -26.83 -15.18 -2.93
CA PRO A 101 -27.55 -14.07 -2.30
C PRO A 101 -26.63 -13.19 -1.47
N ASP A 102 -25.62 -13.81 -0.84
CA ASP A 102 -24.58 -13.16 -0.06
C ASP A 102 -23.70 -12.19 -0.85
N ILE A 103 -23.52 -12.34 -2.17
CA ILE A 103 -22.81 -11.38 -3.00
C ILE A 103 -23.62 -10.10 -3.14
N VAL A 104 -24.92 -10.23 -3.40
CA VAL A 104 -25.83 -9.07 -3.50
C VAL A 104 -25.89 -8.34 -2.15
N GLU A 105 -26.01 -9.10 -1.08
CA GLU A 105 -26.03 -8.54 0.28
C GLU A 105 -24.69 -7.85 0.63
N GLY A 106 -23.54 -8.45 0.27
CA GLY A 106 -22.21 -7.87 0.44
C GLY A 106 -21.99 -6.61 -0.40
N ILE A 107 -22.49 -6.55 -1.63
CA ILE A 107 -22.41 -5.36 -2.50
C ILE A 107 -23.14 -4.17 -1.90
N PHE A 108 -24.32 -4.40 -1.32
CA PHE A 108 -25.11 -3.34 -0.71
C PHE A 108 -24.74 -3.08 0.76
N ALA A 109 -24.19 -4.06 1.48
CA ALA A 109 -23.77 -3.90 2.86
C ALA A 109 -22.36 -3.28 2.99
N GLY A 110 -21.46 -3.50 2.02
CA GLY A 110 -20.09 -2.98 2.06
C GLY A 110 -20.00 -1.47 2.32
N PRO A 111 -20.72 -0.61 1.57
CA PRO A 111 -20.77 0.82 1.84
C PRO A 111 -21.51 1.19 3.12
N VAL A 112 -22.47 0.37 3.54
CA VAL A 112 -23.35 0.64 4.69
C VAL A 112 -22.66 0.30 6.02
N THR A 113 -21.72 -0.63 6.02
CA THR A 113 -21.02 -1.06 7.24
C THR A 113 -20.16 0.02 7.89
N TYR A 114 -19.70 0.99 7.10
CA TYR A 114 -18.92 2.12 7.62
C TYR A 114 -19.74 3.39 7.91
N VAL A 115 -20.97 3.46 7.45
CA VAL A 115 -21.85 4.63 7.68
C VAL A 115 -22.21 4.80 9.16
N GLY A 116 -22.22 3.71 9.92
CA GLY A 116 -22.54 3.72 11.37
C GLY A 116 -21.34 3.69 12.30
N GLY A 117 -20.11 3.52 11.78
CA GLY A 117 -18.90 3.42 12.61
C GLY A 117 -18.68 2.07 13.28
N GLU A 118 -19.61 1.14 13.13
CA GLU A 118 -19.44 -0.25 13.57
C GLU A 118 -19.47 -1.17 12.36
N MET A 119 -18.46 -2.02 12.24
CA MET A 119 -18.47 -3.06 11.23
C MET A 119 -19.46 -4.13 11.65
N ASP A 120 -20.43 -4.45 10.79
CA ASP A 120 -21.31 -5.59 11.00
C ASP A 120 -20.45 -6.85 11.24
N PRO A 121 -20.72 -7.66 12.28
CA PRO A 121 -19.99 -8.91 12.55
C PRO A 121 -19.90 -9.85 11.36
N TYR A 122 -20.87 -9.80 10.46
CA TYR A 122 -20.87 -10.56 9.22
C TYR A 122 -19.78 -10.06 8.27
N MET A 123 -19.62 -8.74 8.12
CA MET A 123 -18.59 -8.15 7.26
C MET A 123 -17.20 -8.29 7.88
N GLN A 124 -17.07 -8.24 9.20
CA GLN A 124 -15.81 -8.56 9.86
C GLN A 124 -15.35 -9.99 9.51
N ASN A 125 -16.23 -10.98 9.65
CA ASN A 125 -15.90 -12.35 9.23
C ASN A 125 -15.55 -12.45 7.75
N TYR A 126 -16.24 -11.68 6.89
CA TYR A 126 -15.94 -11.63 5.45
C TYR A 126 -14.53 -11.15 5.16
N TYR A 127 -14.07 -10.11 5.85
CA TYR A 127 -12.72 -9.57 5.69
C TYR A 127 -11.65 -10.41 6.39
N ASP A 128 -11.93 -10.98 7.56
CA ASP A 128 -11.02 -11.88 8.27
C ASP A 128 -10.73 -13.15 7.46
N GLU A 129 -11.74 -13.68 6.77
CA GLU A 129 -11.57 -14.81 5.86
C GLU A 129 -10.63 -14.46 4.69
N ARG A 130 -10.54 -13.19 4.29
CA ARG A 130 -9.74 -12.64 3.18
C ARG A 130 -8.46 -11.94 3.61
N SER A 131 -8.05 -12.11 4.85
CA SER A 131 -6.70 -11.83 5.32
C SER A 131 -5.86 -13.10 5.17
N HIS A 132 -4.92 -13.09 4.24
CA HIS A 132 -4.18 -14.28 3.85
C HIS A 132 -2.73 -14.27 4.32
N ILE A 133 -2.15 -13.10 4.56
CA ILE A 133 -0.71 -12.92 4.82
C ILE A 133 -0.25 -13.65 6.09
N ASP A 134 -1.00 -13.53 7.18
CA ASP A 134 -0.73 -14.19 8.46
C ASP A 134 -0.96 -15.69 8.38
N LYS A 135 -1.96 -16.13 7.61
CA LYS A 135 -2.23 -17.55 7.36
C LYS A 135 -1.12 -18.18 6.51
N ALA A 136 -0.67 -17.48 5.46
CA ALA A 136 0.45 -17.91 4.64
C ALA A 136 1.74 -18.03 5.47
N PHE A 137 2.01 -17.04 6.33
CA PHE A 137 3.14 -17.06 7.25
C PHE A 137 3.17 -18.30 8.15
N ASN A 138 2.00 -18.74 8.63
CA ASN A 138 1.90 -19.89 9.53
C ASN A 138 1.82 -21.26 8.84
N ASN A 139 1.34 -21.30 7.59
CA ASN A 139 0.99 -22.56 6.92
C ASN A 139 1.93 -22.95 5.78
N TRP A 140 2.81 -22.05 5.36
CA TRP A 140 3.66 -22.24 4.20
C TRP A 140 5.10 -21.77 4.49
N ASN A 141 6.08 -22.27 3.73
CA ASN A 141 7.49 -21.96 3.93
C ASN A 141 8.27 -21.85 2.62
N GLY A 142 7.60 -21.53 1.54
CA GLY A 142 8.24 -21.33 0.23
C GLY A 142 8.91 -19.96 0.11
N SER A 143 9.48 -19.68 -1.06
CA SER A 143 10.15 -18.43 -1.35
C SER A 143 9.20 -17.39 -1.94
N ILE A 144 9.51 -16.12 -1.71
CA ILE A 144 8.69 -14.98 -2.12
C ILE A 144 9.53 -14.04 -2.97
N TYR A 145 9.09 -13.76 -4.19
CA TYR A 145 9.62 -12.69 -5.01
C TYR A 145 8.58 -11.56 -5.06
N TRP A 146 8.69 -10.61 -4.16
CA TRP A 146 7.70 -9.56 -3.98
C TRP A 146 7.97 -8.37 -4.90
N VAL A 147 7.01 -8.02 -5.74
CA VAL A 147 7.13 -6.92 -6.70
C VAL A 147 6.04 -5.89 -6.42
N GLN A 148 6.44 -4.64 -6.19
CA GLN A 148 5.51 -3.57 -5.84
C GLN A 148 5.91 -2.23 -6.46
N GLY A 149 4.94 -1.52 -7.00
CA GLY A 149 5.07 -0.10 -7.32
C GLY A 149 4.88 0.75 -6.06
N MET A 150 5.80 1.64 -5.76
CA MET A 150 5.69 2.55 -4.61
C MET A 150 4.64 3.64 -4.83
N GLN A 151 4.28 3.87 -6.10
CA GLN A 151 3.24 4.81 -6.51
C GLN A 151 1.96 4.07 -6.96
N ASP A 152 1.80 2.81 -6.55
CA ASP A 152 0.62 2.01 -6.83
C ASP A 152 -0.51 2.38 -5.89
N TRP A 153 -1.49 3.17 -6.38
CA TRP A 153 -2.68 3.52 -5.62
C TRP A 153 -3.82 2.54 -5.82
N ASN A 154 -3.66 1.64 -6.79
CA ASN A 154 -4.62 0.57 -6.98
C ASN A 154 -4.45 -0.52 -5.91
N VAL A 155 -3.21 -0.94 -5.66
CA VAL A 155 -2.86 -1.79 -4.53
C VAL A 155 -1.72 -1.12 -3.80
N ASP A 156 -2.05 -0.35 -2.79
CA ASP A 156 -1.11 0.46 -2.04
C ASP A 156 0.11 -0.34 -1.56
N PRO A 157 1.33 0.23 -1.62
CA PRO A 157 2.52 -0.35 -0.99
C PRO A 157 2.32 -0.70 0.48
N HIS A 158 1.38 -0.06 1.15
CA HIS A 158 0.95 -0.41 2.50
C HIS A 158 0.60 -1.91 2.67
N GLN A 159 0.14 -2.57 1.62
CA GLN A 159 -0.15 -4.02 1.65
C GLN A 159 1.12 -4.86 1.86
N VAL A 160 2.28 -4.35 1.47
CA VAL A 160 3.58 -5.01 1.61
C VAL A 160 4.24 -4.65 2.93
N PHE A 161 4.24 -3.37 3.25
CA PHE A 161 5.05 -2.79 4.32
C PHE A 161 4.23 -2.39 5.54
N GLY A 162 2.96 -2.09 5.34
CA GLY A 162 2.04 -1.67 6.38
C GLY A 162 1.21 -2.82 6.92
N GLY A 163 0.55 -2.52 7.99
CA GLY A 163 -0.37 -3.40 8.70
C GLY A 163 -0.96 -2.60 9.85
N PRO A 164 -1.45 -3.23 10.90
CA PRO A 164 -1.62 -2.53 12.16
C PRO A 164 -0.32 -1.78 12.52
N PRO A 165 -0.37 -0.62 13.18
CA PRO A 165 0.82 0.18 13.46
C PRO A 165 1.99 -0.65 14.00
N GLY A 166 3.15 -0.51 13.34
CA GLY A 166 4.36 -1.26 13.69
C GLY A 166 4.50 -2.63 13.01
N THR A 167 3.60 -3.02 12.12
CA THR A 167 3.72 -4.25 11.34
C THR A 167 4.32 -3.95 9.97
N ASN A 168 5.41 -4.60 9.64
CA ASN A 168 5.99 -4.63 8.31
C ASN A 168 6.06 -6.09 7.86
N TRP A 169 5.21 -6.48 6.94
CA TRP A 169 5.13 -7.88 6.52
C TRP A 169 6.37 -8.33 5.77
N TYR A 170 6.94 -7.47 4.93
CA TYR A 170 8.18 -7.82 4.23
C TYR A 170 9.29 -8.18 5.24
N GLN A 171 9.56 -7.29 6.20
CA GLN A 171 10.56 -7.52 7.24
C GLN A 171 10.20 -8.71 8.14
N THR A 172 8.92 -8.89 8.46
CA THR A 172 8.44 -10.02 9.28
C THR A 172 8.78 -11.36 8.64
N TYR A 173 8.60 -11.49 7.32
CA TYR A 173 8.97 -12.70 6.60
C TYR A 173 10.50 -12.88 6.53
N VAL A 174 11.25 -11.82 6.30
CA VAL A 174 12.73 -11.85 6.29
C VAL A 174 13.25 -12.29 7.66
N ASP A 175 12.78 -11.70 8.76
CA ASP A 175 13.22 -11.99 10.13
C ASP A 175 12.85 -13.42 10.55
N ALA A 176 11.79 -13.98 10.03
CA ALA A 176 11.40 -15.36 10.24
C ALA A 176 12.24 -16.37 9.43
N GLY A 177 13.13 -15.88 8.56
CA GLY A 177 14.02 -16.72 7.75
C GLY A 177 13.42 -17.23 6.44
N PHE A 178 12.32 -16.64 5.97
CA PHE A 178 11.84 -16.90 4.62
C PHE A 178 12.82 -16.37 3.58
N GLU A 179 12.87 -17.03 2.43
CA GLU A 179 13.64 -16.55 1.29
C GLU A 179 12.81 -15.48 0.54
N VAL A 180 13.05 -14.22 0.87
CA VAL A 180 12.30 -13.08 0.33
C VAL A 180 13.23 -12.22 -0.52
N ARG A 181 12.77 -11.87 -1.72
CA ARG A 181 13.37 -10.87 -2.60
C ARG A 181 12.33 -9.81 -2.91
N GLY A 182 12.74 -8.54 -3.03
CA GLY A 182 11.87 -7.44 -3.40
C GLY A 182 12.35 -6.68 -4.63
N ILE A 183 11.42 -6.27 -5.50
CA ILE A 183 11.63 -5.18 -6.45
C ILE A 183 10.58 -4.10 -6.15
N LEU A 184 11.04 -2.92 -5.75
CA LEU A 184 10.21 -1.80 -5.32
C LEU A 184 10.58 -0.58 -6.18
N GLY A 185 9.73 -0.27 -7.16
CA GLY A 185 9.99 0.79 -8.13
C GLY A 185 9.04 1.97 -8.02
N GLN A 186 9.44 3.09 -8.60
CA GLN A 186 8.63 4.33 -8.62
C GLN A 186 7.58 4.29 -9.73
N TRP A 187 6.75 3.26 -9.75
CA TRP A 187 5.65 3.09 -10.71
C TRP A 187 4.33 2.79 -10.00
N GLY A 188 3.24 2.93 -10.74
CA GLY A 188 1.89 2.59 -10.31
C GLY A 188 1.56 1.10 -10.50
N HIS A 189 0.34 0.80 -10.92
CA HIS A 189 -0.16 -0.57 -11.06
C HIS A 189 0.29 -1.25 -12.36
N HIS A 190 1.60 -1.47 -12.52
CA HIS A 190 2.21 -1.99 -13.76
C HIS A 190 3.12 -3.19 -13.52
N TYR A 191 3.37 -3.97 -14.57
CA TYR A 191 4.48 -4.91 -14.59
C TYR A 191 5.80 -4.14 -14.68
N PRO A 192 6.89 -4.65 -14.08
CA PRO A 192 8.17 -3.94 -14.07
C PRO A 192 8.74 -3.64 -15.47
N ASP A 193 8.44 -4.47 -16.47
CA ASP A 193 8.89 -4.33 -17.86
C ASP A 193 7.96 -3.50 -18.76
N GLN A 194 6.84 -3.02 -18.23
CA GLN A 194 5.80 -2.31 -19.00
C GLN A 194 5.63 -0.85 -18.59
N VAL A 195 6.43 -0.35 -17.68
CA VAL A 195 6.22 0.96 -17.06
C VAL A 195 6.23 2.09 -18.08
N ASN A 196 7.19 2.10 -19.02
CA ASN A 196 7.31 3.13 -20.05
C ASN A 196 6.31 2.98 -21.21
N SER A 197 5.62 1.88 -21.33
CA SER A 197 4.62 1.68 -22.40
C SER A 197 3.33 2.44 -22.15
N HIS A 198 3.19 3.06 -20.99
CA HIS A 198 1.99 3.75 -20.54
C HIS A 198 2.28 5.22 -20.24
N GLU A 199 3.04 5.90 -21.11
CA GLU A 199 3.22 7.36 -21.04
C GLU A 199 1.87 8.06 -20.89
N GLY A 200 1.72 8.86 -19.84
CA GLY A 200 0.51 9.63 -19.55
C GLY A 200 -0.66 8.83 -18.99
N VAL A 201 -0.53 7.51 -18.82
CA VAL A 201 -1.47 6.69 -18.09
C VAL A 201 -0.89 6.38 -16.75
N ASP A 202 -0.92 7.37 -15.90
CA ASP A 202 -1.18 7.10 -14.56
C ASP A 202 -0.21 6.31 -13.74
N SER A 203 0.74 6.97 -13.34
CA SER A 203 1.02 6.82 -11.92
C SER A 203 -0.13 7.39 -11.04
N GLY A 204 -1.20 7.89 -11.61
CA GLY A 204 -2.23 8.66 -10.89
C GLY A 204 -1.73 10.01 -10.38
N TYR A 205 -0.46 10.31 -10.55
CA TYR A 205 0.26 11.34 -9.84
C TYR A 205 0.91 12.42 -10.72
N GLY A 206 0.70 12.36 -12.03
CA GLY A 206 1.34 13.30 -12.93
C GLY A 206 2.88 13.17 -12.94
N PHE A 207 3.41 12.00 -12.65
CA PHE A 207 4.81 11.71 -12.89
C PHE A 207 5.06 11.63 -14.38
N GLU A 208 5.97 12.45 -14.86
CA GLU A 208 6.71 12.10 -16.07
C GLU A 208 7.48 10.80 -15.77
N ALA A 209 7.50 9.86 -16.71
CA ALA A 209 8.23 8.63 -16.55
C ALA A 209 9.69 8.94 -16.20
N LEU A 210 10.13 8.46 -15.05
CA LEU A 210 11.52 8.64 -14.63
C LEU A 210 12.45 7.84 -15.55
N GLU A 211 13.65 8.33 -15.77
CA GLU A 211 14.69 7.55 -16.44
C GLU A 211 14.93 6.24 -15.66
N ASN A 212 15.20 5.16 -16.37
CA ASN A 212 15.47 3.83 -15.79
C ASN A 212 14.35 3.24 -14.93
N MET A 213 13.11 3.69 -15.10
CA MET A 213 11.96 3.14 -14.38
C MET A 213 11.65 1.72 -14.80
N THR A 214 11.78 1.42 -16.09
CA THR A 214 11.46 0.10 -16.63
C THR A 214 12.55 -0.93 -16.35
N ARG A 215 12.16 -2.08 -15.83
CA ARG A 215 13.04 -3.23 -15.58
C ARG A 215 13.05 -4.17 -16.79
N TRP A 216 13.84 -3.83 -17.79
CA TRP A 216 13.98 -4.63 -19.02
C TRP A 216 14.56 -6.03 -18.77
N ASP A 217 15.28 -6.20 -17.68
CA ASP A 217 15.85 -7.47 -17.23
C ASP A 217 14.84 -8.33 -16.47
N TRP A 218 13.67 -7.81 -16.12
CA TRP A 218 12.74 -8.49 -15.22
C TRP A 218 12.29 -9.87 -15.72
N GLY A 219 12.02 -10.02 -17.00
CA GLY A 219 11.63 -11.31 -17.57
C GLY A 219 12.72 -12.38 -17.44
N GLN A 220 14.00 -12.00 -17.65
CA GLN A 220 15.13 -12.88 -17.46
C GLN A 220 15.34 -13.22 -15.98
N ASP A 221 15.23 -12.23 -15.12
CA ASP A 221 15.38 -12.38 -13.69
C ASP A 221 14.30 -13.29 -13.08
N LEU A 222 13.05 -13.13 -13.52
CA LEU A 222 11.94 -14.02 -13.16
C LEU A 222 12.18 -15.46 -13.64
N PHE A 223 12.69 -15.64 -14.86
CA PHE A 223 13.03 -16.94 -15.38
C PHE A 223 14.13 -17.63 -14.55
N GLU A 224 15.19 -16.91 -14.18
CA GLU A 224 16.28 -17.43 -13.33
C GLU A 224 15.77 -17.77 -11.92
N TRP A 225 14.85 -16.98 -11.36
CA TRP A 225 14.16 -17.30 -10.12
C TRP A 225 13.44 -18.64 -10.18
N PHE A 226 12.64 -18.87 -11.24
CA PHE A 226 11.93 -20.14 -11.41
C PHE A 226 12.85 -21.31 -11.76
N GLU A 227 13.93 -21.09 -12.52
CA GLU A 227 14.92 -22.17 -12.75
C GLU A 227 15.52 -22.66 -11.43
N TYR A 228 15.83 -21.76 -10.52
CA TYR A 228 16.37 -22.15 -9.22
C TYR A 228 15.32 -22.84 -8.34
N TYR A 229 14.20 -22.22 -8.07
CA TYR A 229 13.23 -22.74 -7.11
C TYR A 229 12.37 -23.90 -7.62
N LEU A 230 12.17 -24.01 -8.92
CA LEU A 230 11.33 -25.07 -9.49
C LEU A 230 12.14 -26.19 -10.16
N GLN A 231 13.35 -25.89 -10.65
CA GLN A 231 14.17 -26.85 -11.41
C GLN A 231 15.49 -27.18 -10.70
N GLU A 232 15.82 -26.52 -9.60
CA GLU A 232 17.11 -26.65 -8.88
C GLU A 232 18.31 -26.40 -9.81
N ARG A 233 18.19 -25.43 -10.73
CA ARG A 233 19.20 -25.08 -11.74
C ARG A 233 19.70 -23.66 -11.53
N GLY A 234 20.96 -23.43 -11.97
CA GLY A 234 21.57 -22.11 -11.87
C GLY A 234 22.03 -21.74 -10.46
N PRO A 235 22.58 -20.54 -10.29
CA PRO A 235 22.96 -20.02 -8.99
C PRO A 235 21.73 -19.63 -8.18
N LYS A 236 21.86 -19.66 -6.85
CA LYS A 236 20.80 -19.11 -5.99
C LYS A 236 20.63 -17.62 -6.27
N PRO A 237 19.41 -17.15 -6.54
CA PRO A 237 19.14 -15.74 -6.69
C PRO A 237 19.47 -14.95 -5.41
N SER A 238 19.85 -13.68 -5.58
CA SER A 238 19.97 -12.74 -4.46
C SER A 238 18.60 -12.56 -3.78
N LEU A 239 18.59 -12.46 -2.46
CA LEU A 239 17.39 -12.22 -1.65
C LEU A 239 17.28 -10.76 -1.20
N ASP A 240 18.09 -9.88 -1.80
CA ASP A 240 18.09 -8.47 -1.48
C ASP A 240 16.82 -7.77 -1.97
N ALA A 241 16.50 -6.63 -1.37
CA ALA A 241 15.51 -5.69 -1.88
C ALA A 241 16.17 -4.74 -2.89
N GLN A 242 15.61 -4.66 -4.08
CA GLN A 242 16.03 -3.73 -5.13
C GLN A 242 15.07 -2.54 -5.15
N ILE A 243 15.57 -1.39 -4.79
CA ILE A 243 14.75 -0.20 -4.53
C ILE A 243 15.09 0.90 -5.52
N GLN A 244 14.06 1.50 -6.12
CA GLN A 244 14.20 2.70 -6.92
C GLN A 244 13.88 3.95 -6.09
N ARG A 245 14.78 4.90 -6.12
CA ARG A 245 14.59 6.23 -5.52
C ARG A 245 13.79 7.14 -6.47
N ASN A 246 13.17 8.18 -5.95
CA ASN A 246 12.35 9.12 -6.72
C ASN A 246 13.08 9.90 -7.83
N ASP A 247 14.42 9.83 -7.88
CA ASP A 247 15.25 10.37 -8.97
C ASP A 247 15.63 9.31 -10.04
N GLY A 248 15.05 8.12 -9.96
CA GLY A 248 15.27 7.03 -10.92
C GLY A 248 16.46 6.13 -10.59
N GLN A 249 17.24 6.42 -9.56
CA GLN A 249 18.42 5.62 -9.20
C GLN A 249 18.00 4.32 -8.49
N TRP A 250 18.62 3.20 -8.89
CA TRP A 250 18.40 1.89 -8.28
C TRP A 250 19.53 1.53 -7.31
N ARG A 251 19.17 0.91 -6.21
CA ARG A 251 20.12 0.36 -5.26
C ARG A 251 19.67 -0.98 -4.71
N ILE A 252 20.59 -1.65 -4.03
CA ILE A 252 20.36 -2.90 -3.33
C ILE A 252 20.39 -2.61 -1.83
N GLU A 253 19.40 -3.14 -1.11
CA GLU A 253 19.33 -3.16 0.33
C GLU A 253 19.22 -4.61 0.82
N GLU A 254 19.73 -4.92 2.01
CA GLU A 254 19.55 -6.26 2.60
C GLU A 254 18.07 -6.55 2.88
N SER A 255 17.34 -5.51 3.25
CA SER A 255 15.87 -5.54 3.42
C SER A 255 15.30 -4.15 3.21
N TRP A 256 13.97 -4.04 3.09
CA TRP A 256 13.31 -2.74 3.03
C TRP A 256 12.07 -2.74 3.93
N PRO A 257 11.80 -1.70 4.75
CA PRO A 257 12.67 -0.53 5.00
C PRO A 257 14.06 -0.91 5.53
N PRO A 258 15.09 -0.08 5.24
CA PRO A 258 16.42 -0.30 5.80
C PRO A 258 16.40 -0.25 7.33
N THR A 259 17.17 -1.14 7.97
CA THR A 259 17.21 -1.23 9.44
C THR A 259 18.12 -0.20 10.10
N ASP A 260 18.95 0.50 9.34
CA ASP A 260 19.89 1.52 9.78
C ASP A 260 19.37 2.96 9.64
N GLY A 261 18.08 3.12 9.30
CA GLY A 261 17.43 4.42 9.24
C GLY A 261 17.49 5.18 10.57
N VAL A 262 17.87 6.44 10.50
CA VAL A 262 17.88 7.35 11.64
C VAL A 262 16.59 8.17 11.64
N PRO A 263 15.91 8.31 12.79
CA PRO A 263 14.72 9.14 12.85
C PRO A 263 15.03 10.61 12.51
N PHE A 264 14.32 11.15 11.55
CA PHE A 264 14.21 12.58 11.26
C PHE A 264 12.87 13.08 11.79
N THR A 265 12.90 14.12 12.60
CA THR A 265 11.69 14.67 13.23
C THR A 265 11.48 16.12 12.79
N LEU A 266 10.28 16.46 12.39
CA LEU A 266 9.89 17.79 11.96
C LEU A 266 8.65 18.24 12.75
N ASP A 267 8.79 19.31 13.51
CA ASP A 267 7.67 19.98 14.17
C ASP A 267 6.93 20.87 13.16
N LEU A 268 5.70 20.51 12.82
CA LEU A 268 4.92 21.30 11.87
C LEU A 268 4.57 22.70 12.39
N GLY A 269 4.72 22.94 13.70
CA GLY A 269 4.56 24.26 14.31
C GLY A 269 5.70 25.22 13.97
N GLU A 270 6.87 24.69 13.63
CA GLU A 270 8.03 25.47 13.21
C GLU A 270 8.03 25.75 11.70
N CYS A 271 7.12 25.11 10.96
CA CYS A 271 6.94 25.28 9.53
C CYS A 271 6.11 26.53 9.22
N GLY A 272 6.42 27.25 8.16
CA GLY A 272 5.54 28.28 7.62
C GLY A 272 5.76 29.68 8.15
N ASN A 273 6.99 30.17 8.16
CA ASN A 273 7.26 31.59 8.37
C ASN A 273 6.75 32.52 7.24
N ASP A 274 6.21 31.98 6.14
CA ASP A 274 5.74 32.75 4.99
C ASP A 274 4.21 32.85 4.84
N GLY A 275 3.48 32.96 5.94
CA GLY A 275 2.14 33.56 5.91
C GLY A 275 0.94 32.63 5.80
N ALA A 276 1.07 31.31 5.63
CA ALA A 276 -0.06 30.40 5.61
C ALA A 276 -0.56 30.02 7.03
N PHE A 277 0.30 30.13 8.04
CA PHE A 277 -0.01 29.87 9.45
C PHE A 277 0.30 31.04 10.39
N VAL A 278 0.12 32.27 9.94
CA VAL A 278 0.20 33.42 10.84
C VAL A 278 -1.06 33.45 11.70
N GLY A 279 -0.98 32.84 12.89
CA GLY A 279 -2.01 33.03 13.85
C GLY A 279 -2.39 31.88 14.78
N GLY A 280 -1.77 30.70 14.70
CA GLY A 280 -1.99 29.64 15.70
C GLY A 280 -3.44 29.19 15.90
N GLY A 281 -4.29 29.41 14.92
CA GLY A 281 -5.69 28.95 14.93
C GLY A 281 -5.84 27.58 14.28
N PRO A 282 -6.85 26.80 14.67
CA PRO A 282 -7.13 25.52 14.03
C PRO A 282 -7.49 25.75 12.56
N SER A 283 -6.86 24.99 11.68
CA SER A 283 -7.17 24.96 10.25
C SER A 283 -8.21 23.91 9.99
N VAL A 284 -9.20 24.21 9.16
CA VAL A 284 -10.36 23.35 8.91
C VAL A 284 -10.12 22.52 7.66
N VAL A 285 -10.28 21.23 7.80
CA VAL A 285 -10.31 20.25 6.72
C VAL A 285 -11.71 19.67 6.63
N GLY A 286 -12.21 19.51 5.42
CA GLY A 286 -13.54 18.96 5.15
C GLY A 286 -14.49 19.97 4.50
N GLY A 287 -15.54 19.44 3.88
CA GLY A 287 -16.48 20.27 3.12
C GLY A 287 -15.85 20.96 1.89
N GLY A 288 -14.82 20.36 1.30
CA GLY A 288 -14.08 20.92 0.16
C GLY A 288 -13.01 21.96 0.56
N GLN A 289 -12.70 22.07 1.85
CA GLN A 289 -11.62 22.92 2.34
C GLN A 289 -10.33 22.12 2.44
N THR A 290 -9.23 22.71 1.99
CA THR A 290 -7.88 22.18 2.11
C THR A 290 -7.00 23.08 2.96
N VAL A 291 -6.00 22.49 3.59
CA VAL A 291 -4.99 23.20 4.36
C VAL A 291 -3.62 22.79 3.86
N THR A 292 -2.73 23.73 3.66
CA THR A 292 -1.35 23.49 3.25
C THR A 292 -0.38 23.93 4.33
N VAL A 293 0.56 23.05 4.67
CA VAL A 293 1.69 23.35 5.55
C VAL A 293 2.97 23.15 4.75
N GLU A 294 3.80 24.18 4.64
CA GLU A 294 5.09 24.12 3.99
C GLU A 294 6.22 24.28 4.99
N CYS A 295 7.16 23.35 4.94
CA CYS A 295 8.37 23.33 5.74
C CYS A 295 9.57 23.47 4.81
N ARG A 296 10.04 24.70 4.58
CA ARG A 296 11.04 24.99 3.55
C ARG A 296 12.48 24.85 4.03
N ASP A 297 12.81 25.36 5.14
CA ASP A 297 14.20 25.48 5.62
C ASP A 297 14.63 24.25 6.43
N ILE A 298 14.31 23.03 5.95
CA ILE A 298 14.57 21.79 6.72
C ILE A 298 15.92 21.15 6.40
N ASN A 299 16.58 21.54 5.30
CA ASN A 299 17.82 20.92 4.80
C ASN A 299 18.66 21.86 3.94
N GLU A 300 19.00 23.04 4.45
CA GLU A 300 19.71 24.09 3.66
C GLU A 300 20.98 23.59 2.96
N ASP A 301 21.76 22.73 3.62
CA ASP A 301 23.10 22.35 3.18
C ASP A 301 23.28 20.88 2.77
N MET A 302 22.28 20.02 2.98
CA MET A 302 22.42 18.57 2.79
C MET A 302 21.15 17.96 2.20
N ASP A 303 21.33 16.95 1.36
CA ASP A 303 20.23 16.10 0.92
C ASP A 303 19.65 15.31 2.09
N ILE A 304 18.33 15.12 2.09
CA ILE A 304 17.64 14.20 3.00
C ILE A 304 17.12 13.02 2.19
N HIS A 305 17.56 11.81 2.50
CA HIS A 305 17.06 10.59 1.87
C HIS A 305 16.10 9.86 2.80
N ILE A 306 14.81 10.05 2.60
CA ILE A 306 13.75 9.35 3.32
C ILE A 306 13.58 7.96 2.70
N SER A 307 13.70 6.90 3.50
CA SER A 307 13.54 5.53 3.03
C SER A 307 12.82 4.69 4.08
N GLY A 308 11.55 4.43 3.86
CA GLY A 308 10.73 3.66 4.80
C GLY A 308 9.28 4.15 4.91
N LEU A 309 8.73 4.05 6.11
CA LEU A 309 7.34 4.37 6.45
C LEU A 309 7.30 5.64 7.32
N PRO A 310 7.15 6.83 6.72
CA PRO A 310 6.98 8.05 7.52
C PRO A 310 5.66 8.03 8.28
N THR A 311 5.61 8.73 9.40
CA THR A 311 4.43 8.84 10.24
C THR A 311 4.17 10.29 10.62
N LEU A 312 2.93 10.74 10.57
CA LEU A 312 2.50 12.02 11.10
C LEU A 312 1.63 11.81 12.35
N HIS A 313 2.10 12.31 13.47
CA HIS A 313 1.31 12.45 14.68
C HIS A 313 0.52 13.76 14.59
N LEU A 314 -0.67 13.70 14.00
CA LEU A 314 -1.52 14.85 13.74
C LEU A 314 -2.43 15.13 14.93
N SER A 315 -2.26 16.27 15.56
CA SER A 315 -3.24 16.78 16.54
C SER A 315 -4.43 17.40 15.82
N ALA A 316 -5.63 16.98 16.19
CA ALA A 316 -6.86 17.39 15.52
C ALA A 316 -8.04 17.54 16.50
N VAL A 317 -9.04 18.33 16.12
CA VAL A 317 -10.30 18.49 16.85
C VAL A 317 -11.45 18.24 15.87
N PRO A 318 -12.04 17.04 15.88
CA PRO A 318 -13.22 16.75 15.07
C PRO A 318 -14.43 17.58 15.53
N THR A 319 -15.23 18.08 14.58
CA THR A 319 -16.47 18.79 14.87
C THR A 319 -17.67 17.88 15.00
N PHE A 320 -17.49 16.60 14.64
CA PHE A 320 -18.52 15.55 14.66
C PHE A 320 -17.93 14.25 15.21
N ASP A 321 -18.74 13.23 15.40
CA ASP A 321 -18.31 11.88 15.80
C ASP A 321 -17.73 11.04 14.64
N GLY A 322 -17.49 11.67 13.50
CA GLY A 322 -16.89 11.14 12.29
C GLY A 322 -16.10 12.22 11.56
N GLY A 323 -15.52 11.88 10.43
CA GLY A 323 -14.71 12.75 9.60
C GLY A 323 -13.46 12.02 9.12
N GLN A 324 -12.78 12.59 8.15
CA GLN A 324 -11.60 12.00 7.54
C GLN A 324 -10.55 13.07 7.30
N VAL A 325 -9.30 12.68 7.43
CA VAL A 325 -8.16 13.46 6.98
C VAL A 325 -7.37 12.64 5.97
N PHE A 326 -7.18 13.21 4.78
CA PHE A 326 -6.26 12.75 3.76
C PHE A 326 -5.10 13.73 3.70
N ILE A 327 -3.89 13.22 3.56
CA ILE A 327 -2.66 14.02 3.48
C ILE A 327 -1.89 13.60 2.24
N GLU A 328 -1.56 14.57 1.40
CA GLU A 328 -0.58 14.42 0.35
C GLU A 328 0.72 15.10 0.78
N MET A 329 1.84 14.39 0.69
CA MET A 329 3.17 14.91 0.96
C MET A 329 3.90 15.14 -0.36
N GLN A 330 4.47 16.32 -0.53
CA GLN A 330 5.19 16.75 -1.73
C GLN A 330 6.57 17.32 -1.39
N ASP A 331 7.48 17.25 -2.35
CA ASP A 331 8.62 18.18 -2.42
C ASP A 331 8.07 19.60 -2.65
N ALA A 332 8.38 20.52 -1.77
CA ALA A 332 7.79 21.87 -1.77
C ALA A 332 8.23 22.72 -2.96
N GLU A 333 9.43 22.48 -3.50
CA GLU A 333 10.03 23.23 -4.60
C GLU A 333 9.55 22.74 -5.96
N THR A 334 9.45 21.42 -6.14
CA THR A 334 9.08 20.81 -7.42
C THR A 334 7.59 20.50 -7.53
N GLY A 335 6.90 20.34 -6.40
CA GLY A 335 5.54 19.83 -6.34
C GLY A 335 5.45 18.32 -6.60
N LEU A 336 6.59 17.64 -6.68
CA LEU A 336 6.64 16.20 -6.85
C LEU A 336 6.00 15.53 -5.62
N ARG A 337 5.00 14.70 -5.86
CA ARG A 337 4.35 13.94 -4.81
C ARG A 337 5.27 12.82 -4.33
N LEU A 338 5.46 12.72 -3.02
CA LEU A 338 6.32 11.74 -2.39
C LEU A 338 5.51 10.59 -1.78
N GLY A 339 4.31 10.87 -1.31
CA GLY A 339 3.43 9.87 -0.72
C GLY A 339 2.15 10.47 -0.17
N HIS A 340 1.29 9.62 0.38
CA HIS A 340 0.06 10.04 1.03
C HIS A 340 -0.25 9.21 2.29
N ALA A 341 -1.15 9.72 3.11
CA ALA A 341 -1.74 9.02 4.25
C ALA A 341 -3.23 9.37 4.36
N THR A 342 -4.03 8.48 4.90
CA THR A 342 -5.45 8.73 5.15
C THR A 342 -5.91 8.08 6.44
N MET A 343 -6.87 8.70 7.12
CA MET A 343 -7.46 8.15 8.33
C MET A 343 -8.84 8.77 8.59
N ASP A 344 -9.82 7.92 8.87
CA ASP A 344 -11.05 8.34 9.52
C ASP A 344 -10.75 8.65 11.00
N VAL A 345 -11.27 9.75 11.53
CA VAL A 345 -11.01 10.19 12.91
C VAL A 345 -11.39 9.15 13.97
N ARG A 346 -12.30 8.24 13.63
CA ARG A 346 -12.69 7.13 14.52
C ARG A 346 -11.61 6.04 14.65
N TYR A 347 -10.56 6.10 13.85
CA TYR A 347 -9.44 5.17 13.88
C TYR A 347 -8.14 5.84 14.33
N HIS A 348 -8.26 6.94 15.07
CA HIS A 348 -7.13 7.79 15.46
C HIS A 348 -6.05 7.10 16.30
N GLU A 349 -6.38 6.01 16.99
CA GLU A 349 -5.41 5.17 17.71
C GLU A 349 -4.79 4.07 16.81
N GLY A 350 -5.20 4.03 15.53
CA GLY A 350 -4.80 2.98 14.58
C GLY A 350 -5.62 1.69 14.75
N GLY A 351 -5.26 0.67 13.94
CA GLY A 351 -5.94 -0.63 13.96
C GLY A 351 -7.20 -0.68 13.09
N TYR A 352 -8.04 -1.69 13.34
CA TYR A 352 -9.24 -1.98 12.55
C TYR A 352 -10.55 -1.76 13.32
N GLU A 353 -10.47 -1.34 14.56
CA GLU A 353 -11.62 -1.12 15.43
C GLU A 353 -11.85 0.39 15.63
N PRO A 354 -13.07 0.89 15.40
CA PRO A 354 -13.36 2.29 15.58
C PRO A 354 -13.35 2.70 17.08
N GLN A 355 -12.72 3.82 17.37
CA GLN A 355 -12.70 4.43 18.67
C GLN A 355 -13.81 5.47 18.81
N THR A 356 -14.19 5.76 20.05
CA THR A 356 -15.16 6.81 20.33
C THR A 356 -14.54 8.19 20.12
N VAL A 357 -15.15 8.99 19.28
CA VAL A 357 -14.80 10.40 19.04
C VAL A 357 -15.81 11.30 19.76
N VAL A 358 -15.31 12.24 20.55
CA VAL A 358 -16.14 13.26 21.19
C VAL A 358 -15.98 14.58 20.45
N PRO A 359 -17.04 15.10 19.79
CA PRO A 359 -16.96 16.36 19.06
C PRO A 359 -16.41 17.50 19.92
N GLY A 360 -15.46 18.25 19.38
CA GLY A 360 -14.80 19.34 20.07
C GLY A 360 -13.66 18.92 21.04
N GLN A 361 -13.44 17.63 21.23
CA GLN A 361 -12.28 17.13 21.98
C GLN A 361 -11.09 16.92 21.07
N GLN A 362 -9.91 17.34 21.53
CA GLN A 362 -8.65 17.09 20.82
C GLN A 362 -8.30 15.59 20.85
N ILE A 363 -7.90 15.07 19.70
CA ILE A 363 -7.33 13.73 19.51
C ILE A 363 -5.96 13.85 18.86
N THR A 364 -5.18 12.77 18.90
CA THR A 364 -3.96 12.60 18.10
C THR A 364 -4.20 11.45 17.15
N MET A 365 -4.01 11.69 15.86
CA MET A 365 -4.12 10.71 14.80
C MET A 365 -2.71 10.25 14.41
N MET A 366 -2.42 8.97 14.52
CA MET A 366 -1.13 8.41 14.08
C MET A 366 -1.27 7.94 12.64
N MET A 367 -0.91 8.80 11.71
CA MET A 367 -1.09 8.59 10.28
C MET A 367 0.21 8.09 9.64
N GLU A 368 0.26 6.82 9.33
CA GLU A 368 1.38 6.22 8.61
C GLU A 368 1.20 6.45 7.11
N PHE A 369 2.24 7.01 6.49
CA PHE A 369 2.32 7.13 5.03
C PHE A 369 2.61 5.77 4.41
N GLN A 370 2.27 5.63 3.15
CA GLN A 370 2.75 4.49 2.37
C GLN A 370 4.29 4.48 2.32
N GLY A 371 4.85 3.32 2.01
CA GLY A 371 6.30 3.19 1.89
C GLY A 371 6.86 4.09 0.81
N ILE A 372 7.86 4.89 1.14
CA ILE A 372 8.50 5.82 0.22
C ILE A 372 10.01 5.64 0.19
N ASP A 373 10.60 5.95 -0.94
CA ASP A 373 12.03 6.08 -1.12
C ASP A 373 12.32 7.34 -1.92
N ALA A 374 12.66 8.41 -1.21
CA ALA A 374 12.72 9.75 -1.76
C ALA A 374 13.95 10.51 -1.29
N LEU A 375 14.73 11.00 -2.26
CA LEU A 375 15.76 11.99 -2.04
C LEU A 375 15.13 13.38 -2.13
N LEU A 376 15.26 14.13 -1.07
CA LEU A 376 14.94 15.56 -1.01
C LEU A 376 16.26 16.33 -1.11
N PRO A 377 16.54 17.02 -2.24
CA PRO A 377 17.80 17.72 -2.43
C PRO A 377 18.03 18.85 -1.44
N ALA A 378 19.27 19.23 -1.22
CA ALA A 378 19.62 20.40 -0.38
C ALA A 378 18.87 21.66 -0.83
N GLY A 379 18.29 22.37 0.11
CA GLY A 379 17.45 23.55 -0.12
C GLY A 379 16.01 23.25 -0.49
N HIS A 380 15.62 21.98 -0.64
CA HIS A 380 14.23 21.59 -0.82
C HIS A 380 13.52 21.38 0.53
N GLY A 381 12.22 21.61 0.53
CA GLY A 381 11.35 21.43 1.69
C GLY A 381 10.29 20.37 1.50
N LEU A 382 9.49 20.17 2.54
CA LEU A 382 8.30 19.31 2.50
C LEU A 382 7.03 20.16 2.53
N ARG A 383 6.07 19.79 1.69
CA ARG A 383 4.71 20.36 1.69
C ARG A 383 3.71 19.26 2.04
N PHE A 384 2.85 19.55 3.00
CA PHE A 384 1.74 18.70 3.39
C PHE A 384 0.42 19.37 3.00
N ILE A 385 -0.39 18.69 2.19
CA ILE A 385 -1.70 19.17 1.76
C ILE A 385 -2.75 18.29 2.43
N PHE A 386 -3.54 18.89 3.30
CA PHE A 386 -4.60 18.21 4.05
C PHE A 386 -5.94 18.47 3.39
N SER A 387 -6.75 17.43 3.24
CA SER A 387 -8.12 17.45 2.71
C SER A 387 -8.98 16.39 3.40
N ASP A 388 -10.26 16.33 3.09
CA ASP A 388 -11.18 15.28 3.57
C ASP A 388 -11.33 14.10 2.60
N GLN A 389 -10.70 14.18 1.44
CA GLN A 389 -10.69 13.13 0.43
C GLN A 389 -9.42 13.22 -0.40
N GLY A 390 -8.96 12.08 -0.89
CA GLY A 390 -7.88 11.94 -1.87
C GLY A 390 -8.41 11.37 -3.18
N GLU A 391 -7.53 11.11 -4.15
CA GLU A 391 -7.92 10.61 -5.46
C GLU A 391 -8.71 9.30 -5.39
N ASP A 392 -8.22 8.34 -4.60
CA ASP A 392 -8.81 7.03 -4.47
C ASP A 392 -9.71 6.87 -3.23
N TYR A 393 -9.72 7.84 -2.33
CA TYR A 393 -10.52 7.80 -1.11
C TYR A 393 -11.76 8.66 -1.23
N LEU A 394 -12.90 8.07 -0.89
CA LEU A 394 -14.18 8.73 -0.87
C LEU A 394 -14.25 9.76 0.26
N ALA A 395 -15.07 10.78 0.07
CA ALA A 395 -15.42 11.68 1.16
C ALA A 395 -16.03 10.89 2.33
N PRO A 396 -15.85 11.37 3.58
CA PRO A 396 -16.42 10.70 4.75
C PRO A 396 -17.94 10.56 4.64
N ALA A 397 -18.49 9.50 5.21
CA ALA A 397 -19.92 9.19 5.12
C ALA A 397 -20.84 10.30 5.64
N CYS A 398 -20.38 11.12 6.55
CA CYS A 398 -21.07 12.32 7.06
C CYS A 398 -21.00 13.52 6.11
N GLY A 399 -20.29 13.40 5.00
CA GLY A 399 -20.20 14.42 3.97
C GLY A 399 -19.61 15.74 4.44
N SER A 400 -20.04 16.84 3.83
CA SER A 400 -19.52 18.18 4.11
C SER A 400 -19.80 18.74 5.51
N THR A 401 -20.57 18.04 6.33
CA THR A 401 -20.88 18.46 7.71
C THR A 401 -19.79 18.08 8.70
N CYS A 402 -19.02 17.03 8.40
CA CYS A 402 -17.93 16.58 9.25
C CYS A 402 -16.64 17.29 8.85
N THR A 403 -16.30 18.30 9.61
CA THR A 403 -15.02 18.99 9.47
C THR A 403 -14.08 18.60 10.60
N VAL A 404 -12.79 18.68 10.32
CA VAL A 404 -11.74 18.41 11.28
C VAL A 404 -10.84 19.64 11.37
N HIS A 405 -10.71 20.20 12.57
CA HIS A 405 -9.74 21.24 12.81
C HIS A 405 -8.37 20.61 13.08
N ILE A 406 -7.45 20.74 12.17
CA ILE A 406 -6.07 20.27 12.36
C ILE A 406 -5.27 21.32 13.12
N LEU A 407 -4.34 20.87 13.97
CA LEU A 407 -3.51 21.71 14.82
C LEU A 407 -2.02 21.48 14.48
N PRO A 408 -1.49 22.07 13.38
CA PRO A 408 -0.11 21.82 12.95
C PRO A 408 0.92 22.17 14.02
N SER A 409 0.67 23.24 14.81
CA SER A 409 1.55 23.65 15.91
C SER A 409 1.67 22.62 17.06
N LEU A 410 0.91 21.53 17.01
CA LEU A 410 0.95 20.43 17.97
C LEU A 410 1.17 19.09 17.24
N SER A 411 1.63 19.13 16.00
CA SER A 411 1.77 17.95 15.14
C SER A 411 3.22 17.73 14.77
N ILE A 412 3.63 16.46 14.79
CA ILE A 412 5.01 16.06 14.55
C ILE A 412 5.05 15.03 13.42
N PHE A 413 5.86 15.31 12.41
CA PHE A 413 6.20 14.37 11.36
C PHE A 413 7.51 13.67 11.71
N GLU A 414 7.53 12.35 11.52
CA GLU A 414 8.71 11.51 11.71
C GLU A 414 8.96 10.67 10.46
N ALA A 415 10.20 10.58 10.03
CA ALA A 415 10.59 9.78 8.89
C ALA A 415 11.92 9.06 9.13
N PRO A 416 12.10 7.83 8.66
CA PRO A 416 13.40 7.18 8.65
C PRO A 416 14.26 7.80 7.53
N VAL A 417 15.45 8.28 7.90
CA VAL A 417 16.42 8.85 6.96
C VAL A 417 17.65 7.96 6.91
N VAL A 418 18.14 7.72 5.71
CA VAL A 418 19.33 6.90 5.47
C VAL A 418 20.42 7.69 4.75
N GLU A 419 21.68 7.31 5.00
CA GLU A 419 22.81 7.77 4.21
C GLU A 419 23.12 6.72 3.13
N ARG A 420 22.96 7.08 1.87
CA ARG A 420 23.28 6.21 0.74
C ARG A 420 24.11 6.97 -0.28
N PRO A 421 25.01 6.26 -1.02
CA PRO A 421 25.72 6.88 -2.12
C PRO A 421 24.75 7.57 -3.08
N PRO A 422 25.11 8.75 -3.61
CA PRO A 422 24.25 9.45 -4.59
C PRO A 422 24.14 8.69 -5.91
N GLU A 423 25.10 7.82 -6.20
CA GLU A 423 25.14 7.03 -7.44
C GLU A 423 24.38 5.72 -7.30
N ALA A 424 23.75 5.29 -8.40
CA ALA A 424 23.07 3.99 -8.44
C ALA A 424 24.05 2.86 -8.13
N THR A 425 23.68 1.98 -7.19
CA THR A 425 24.46 0.78 -6.87
C THR A 425 24.03 -0.44 -7.69
N LEU A 426 22.89 -0.33 -8.38
CA LEU A 426 22.38 -1.33 -9.30
C LEU A 426 22.17 -0.69 -10.69
N THR A 427 22.85 -1.24 -11.69
CA THR A 427 22.64 -0.83 -13.08
C THR A 427 21.55 -1.69 -13.70
N VAL A 428 20.44 -1.07 -14.05
CA VAL A 428 19.36 -1.74 -14.79
C VAL A 428 19.67 -1.72 -16.28
N PRO A 429 19.70 -2.87 -16.97
CA PRO A 429 19.90 -2.91 -18.41
C PRO A 429 18.88 -2.06 -19.16
N GLN A 430 19.33 -1.33 -20.16
CA GLN A 430 18.46 -0.56 -21.05
C GLN A 430 18.28 -1.30 -22.39
N PRO A 431 17.14 -1.16 -23.06
CA PRO A 431 16.95 -1.73 -24.39
C PRO A 431 18.01 -1.18 -25.36
N GLN A 432 18.53 -2.06 -26.21
CA GLN A 432 19.49 -1.70 -27.27
C GLN A 432 18.78 -1.05 -28.45
#